data_b2161c3d57a905911cd7ea4c1655ca8b
#
_entry.id   b2161c3d57a905911cd7ea4c1655ca8b
#
_cell.length_a   1.000
_cell.length_b   1.000
_cell.length_c   1.000
_cell.angle_alpha   90.00
_cell.angle_beta   90.00
_cell.angle_gamma   90.00
#
_symmetry.space_group_name_H-M   'P 1'
#
loop_
_entity.id
_entity.type
_entity.pdbx_description
1 polymer ?
#
loop_
_entity_poly.entity_id
_entity_poly.type
_entity_poly.pdbx_seq_one_letter_code
_entity_poly.pdbx_strand_id
1 'polypeptide(L)'
;MARDARHDGHLDLTLERTIDAPRSLIWRAWTDPEHVKKWWAPAPWTTTRCEMDLRPGGLFRTVMRSPEGQEFPHVACFLELIDNEKMVMTNALEPGYRPARDPAGAADEIEDCSRIPFTSILTLRERGGKTHYSVVVLHKDEAGRKRHEEMGFHEGWNTCLDQLIEVVSRLRG
;
A
#
# COMPACT_ATOMS: atom_id res chain seq x y z
N MET A 1 -16.81 -19.47 -5.27
CA MET A 1 -16.93 -18.18 -5.97
C MET A 1 -16.66 -17.07 -4.95
N ALA A 2 -15.48 -16.49 -4.98
CA ALA A 2 -15.23 -15.27 -4.23
C ALA A 2 -16.13 -14.18 -4.81
N ARG A 3 -17.04 -13.64 -3.99
CA ARG A 3 -17.76 -12.43 -4.35
C ARG A 3 -16.71 -11.34 -4.55
N ASP A 4 -16.62 -10.78 -5.75
CA ASP A 4 -15.95 -9.50 -5.94
C ASP A 4 -16.47 -8.58 -4.83
N ALA A 5 -15.56 -8.13 -3.96
CA ALA A 5 -15.92 -7.17 -2.94
C ALA A 5 -16.51 -5.96 -3.68
N ARG A 6 -17.81 -5.73 -3.51
CA ARG A 6 -18.46 -4.59 -4.17
C ARG A 6 -17.80 -3.34 -3.63
N HIS A 7 -17.19 -2.58 -4.51
CA HIS A 7 -16.62 -1.27 -4.20
C HIS A 7 -17.74 -0.39 -3.62
N ASP A 8 -17.58 0.03 -2.38
CA ASP A 8 -18.48 0.98 -1.73
C ASP A 8 -17.80 2.35 -1.70
N GLY A 9 -18.23 3.25 -2.59
CA GLY A 9 -17.68 4.60 -2.69
C GLY A 9 -17.77 5.45 -1.42
N HIS A 10 -18.55 5.03 -0.42
CA HIS A 10 -18.62 5.69 0.87
C HIS A 10 -17.52 5.24 1.84
N LEU A 11 -17.00 4.02 1.66
CA LEU A 11 -16.04 3.39 2.56
C LEU A 11 -14.68 3.15 1.92
N ASP A 12 -14.59 3.19 0.59
CA ASP A 12 -13.41 2.76 -0.14
C ASP A 12 -12.74 3.91 -0.89
N LEU A 13 -11.41 3.86 -0.94
CA LEU A 13 -10.59 4.69 -1.84
C LEU A 13 -9.98 3.77 -2.89
N THR A 14 -9.96 4.23 -4.15
CA THR A 14 -9.47 3.43 -5.28
C THR A 14 -8.42 4.20 -6.07
N LEU A 15 -7.37 3.48 -6.47
CA LEU A 15 -6.34 3.95 -7.39
C LEU A 15 -6.21 2.95 -8.52
N GLU A 16 -6.44 3.38 -9.75
CA GLU A 16 -6.34 2.52 -10.92
C GLU A 16 -5.44 3.16 -11.99
N ARG A 17 -4.66 2.33 -12.67
CA ARG A 17 -3.85 2.75 -13.81
C ARG A 17 -3.54 1.58 -14.74
N THR A 18 -3.49 1.85 -16.05
CA THR A 18 -2.92 0.92 -17.01
C THR A 18 -1.41 1.20 -17.12
N ILE A 19 -0.59 0.20 -16.81
CA ILE A 19 0.87 0.29 -16.86
C ILE A 19 1.38 -0.50 -18.05
N ASP A 20 2.22 0.11 -18.88
CA ASP A 20 2.86 -0.55 -20.02
C ASP A 20 4.06 -1.38 -19.57
N ALA A 21 3.77 -2.45 -18.84
CA ALA A 21 4.75 -3.41 -18.37
C ALA A 21 4.06 -4.74 -18.01
N PRO A 22 4.80 -5.86 -18.03
CA PRO A 22 4.30 -7.13 -17.55
C PRO A 22 4.01 -7.08 -16.03
N ARG A 23 2.94 -7.71 -15.61
CA ARG A 23 2.56 -7.77 -14.18
C ARG A 23 3.64 -8.39 -13.28
N SER A 24 4.48 -9.28 -13.83
CA SER A 24 5.59 -9.88 -13.09
C SER A 24 6.64 -8.87 -12.64
N LEU A 25 6.93 -7.84 -13.44
CA LEU A 25 7.85 -6.76 -13.06
C LEU A 25 7.24 -5.85 -11.99
N ILE A 26 5.94 -5.58 -12.08
CA ILE A 26 5.21 -4.80 -11.07
C ILE A 26 5.17 -5.58 -9.75
N TRP A 27 4.89 -6.87 -9.81
CA TRP A 27 4.93 -7.76 -8.64
C TRP A 27 6.30 -7.77 -7.98
N ARG A 28 7.37 -7.86 -8.78
CA ARG A 28 8.74 -7.80 -8.28
C ARG A 28 9.05 -6.48 -7.58
N ALA A 29 8.57 -5.36 -8.12
CA ALA A 29 8.73 -4.05 -7.50
C ALA A 29 7.99 -3.94 -6.16
N TRP A 30 6.91 -4.69 -5.98
CA TRP A 30 6.13 -4.76 -4.75
C TRP A 30 6.67 -5.75 -3.71
N THR A 31 7.39 -6.77 -4.14
CA THR A 31 7.80 -7.91 -3.29
C THR A 31 9.29 -7.97 -2.98
N ASP A 32 10.06 -7.04 -3.48
CA ASP A 32 11.48 -6.88 -3.15
C ASP A 32 11.65 -5.64 -2.26
N PRO A 33 12.13 -5.77 -1.01
CA PRO A 33 12.34 -4.65 -0.10
C PRO A 33 13.21 -3.54 -0.66
N GLU A 34 14.24 -3.88 -1.45
CA GLU A 34 15.15 -2.90 -2.05
C GLU A 34 14.45 -2.08 -3.15
N HIS A 35 13.49 -2.69 -3.84
CA HIS A 35 12.66 -1.96 -4.80
C HIS A 35 11.60 -1.11 -4.11
N VAL A 36 10.91 -1.63 -3.09
CA VAL A 36 9.91 -0.88 -2.33
C VAL A 36 10.48 0.42 -1.77
N LYS A 37 11.69 0.40 -1.25
CA LYS A 37 12.34 1.61 -0.72
C LYS A 37 12.47 2.74 -1.74
N LYS A 38 12.40 2.45 -3.03
CA LYS A 38 12.57 3.45 -4.09
C LYS A 38 11.28 4.16 -4.50
N TRP A 39 10.12 3.60 -4.15
CA TRP A 39 8.86 4.15 -4.64
C TRP A 39 7.76 4.32 -3.57
N TRP A 40 7.89 3.69 -2.39
CA TRP A 40 6.83 3.63 -1.37
C TRP A 40 6.47 4.99 -0.76
N ALA A 41 7.38 5.92 -0.68
CA ALA A 41 7.14 7.27 -0.16
C ALA A 41 7.14 8.30 -1.29
N PRO A 42 6.16 9.24 -1.34
CA PRO A 42 6.16 10.27 -2.38
C PRO A 42 7.30 11.27 -2.16
N ALA A 43 8.14 11.49 -3.17
CA ALA A 43 9.21 12.49 -3.11
C ALA A 43 8.64 13.87 -2.70
N PRO A 44 9.29 14.65 -1.83
CA PRO A 44 10.65 14.50 -1.31
C PRO A 44 10.80 13.59 -0.08
N TRP A 45 9.74 12.91 0.34
CA TRP A 45 9.81 11.88 1.36
C TRP A 45 10.61 10.68 0.87
N THR A 46 11.21 9.93 1.79
CA THR A 46 11.97 8.72 1.48
C THR A 46 11.51 7.54 2.34
N THR A 47 11.76 6.33 1.85
CA THR A 47 11.57 5.11 2.64
C THR A 47 12.93 4.59 3.05
N THR A 48 13.22 4.61 4.35
CA THR A 48 14.53 4.25 4.90
C THR A 48 14.65 2.78 5.26
N ARG A 49 13.52 2.13 5.51
CA ARG A 49 13.48 0.71 5.87
C ARG A 49 12.28 0.01 5.24
N CYS A 50 12.47 -1.21 4.80
CA CYS A 50 11.41 -2.11 4.37
C CYS A 50 11.77 -3.55 4.76
N GLU A 51 10.87 -4.21 5.47
CA GLU A 51 10.99 -5.61 5.87
C GLU A 51 9.71 -6.34 5.47
N MET A 52 9.86 -7.52 4.87
CA MET A 52 8.72 -8.32 4.42
C MET A 52 8.91 -9.79 4.75
N ASP A 53 7.83 -10.40 5.24
CA ASP A 53 7.66 -11.85 5.30
C ASP A 53 6.48 -12.22 4.40
N LEU A 54 6.79 -12.63 3.17
CA LEU A 54 5.82 -12.79 2.07
C LEU A 54 5.02 -14.09 2.22
N ARG A 55 4.14 -14.12 3.21
CA ARG A 55 3.19 -15.19 3.47
C ARG A 55 1.95 -14.65 4.18
N PRO A 56 0.79 -15.32 4.10
CA PRO A 56 -0.36 -14.95 4.92
C PRO A 56 0.01 -14.94 6.42
N GLY A 57 -0.36 -13.86 7.12
CA GLY A 57 0.05 -13.62 8.50
C GLY A 57 1.44 -13.01 8.67
N GLY A 58 2.18 -12.82 7.57
CA GLY A 58 3.53 -12.29 7.59
C GLY A 58 3.59 -10.77 7.78
N LEU A 59 4.78 -10.29 8.08
CA LEU A 59 5.10 -8.88 8.34
C LEU A 59 5.26 -8.09 7.04
N PHE A 60 4.67 -6.91 6.98
CA PHE A 60 5.08 -5.81 6.11
C PHE A 60 5.39 -4.58 6.96
N ARG A 61 6.64 -4.19 7.02
CA ARG A 61 7.08 -3.01 7.78
C ARG A 61 7.82 -2.05 6.87
N THR A 62 7.45 -0.78 6.93
CA THR A 62 8.17 0.32 6.30
C THR A 62 8.42 1.44 7.29
N VAL A 63 9.48 2.22 7.05
CA VAL A 63 9.72 3.48 7.74
C VAL A 63 9.87 4.56 6.68
N MET A 64 8.95 5.52 6.68
CA MET A 64 9.04 6.71 5.85
C MET A 64 9.73 7.83 6.64
N ARG A 65 10.50 8.64 5.94
CA ARG A 65 11.16 9.81 6.50
C ARG A 65 10.73 11.07 5.78
N SER A 66 10.29 12.07 6.54
CA SER A 66 9.97 13.39 6.01
C SER A 66 11.23 14.17 5.61
N PRO A 67 11.11 15.24 4.79
CA PRO A 67 12.23 16.12 4.46
C PRO A 67 12.92 16.71 5.69
N GLU A 68 12.19 16.91 6.78
CA GLU A 68 12.69 17.43 8.06
C GLU A 68 13.41 16.36 8.90
N GLY A 69 13.41 15.10 8.45
CA GLY A 69 14.06 13.98 9.12
C GLY A 69 13.21 13.21 10.11
N GLN A 70 11.93 13.54 10.25
CA GLN A 70 11.01 12.80 11.11
C GLN A 70 10.66 11.45 10.50
N GLU A 71 10.68 10.39 11.30
CA GLU A 71 10.39 9.03 10.87
C GLU A 71 8.99 8.59 11.26
N PHE A 72 8.33 7.87 10.33
CA PHE A 72 6.98 7.34 10.48
C PHE A 72 6.98 5.84 10.19
N PRO A 73 7.08 5.00 11.24
CA PRO A 73 6.99 3.55 11.06
C PRO A 73 5.56 3.12 10.76
N HIS A 74 5.43 2.17 9.85
CA HIS A 74 4.17 1.54 9.49
C HIS A 74 4.34 0.02 9.53
N VAL A 75 3.39 -0.67 10.12
CA VAL A 75 3.35 -2.14 10.20
C VAL A 75 2.01 -2.64 9.68
N ALA A 76 2.06 -3.61 8.80
CA ALA A 76 0.88 -4.30 8.29
C ALA A 76 1.09 -5.81 8.33
N CYS A 77 -0.02 -6.53 8.25
CA CYS A 77 -0.07 -7.98 8.17
C CYS A 77 -0.55 -8.38 6.78
N PHE A 78 0.19 -9.26 6.10
CA PHE A 78 -0.28 -9.86 4.86
C PHE A 78 -1.43 -10.82 5.15
N LEU A 79 -2.49 -10.75 4.34
CA LEU A 79 -3.66 -11.63 4.46
C LEU A 79 -3.74 -12.63 3.31
N GLU A 80 -3.44 -12.19 2.10
CA GLU A 80 -3.50 -13.03 0.89
C GLU A 80 -2.41 -12.60 -0.10
N LEU A 81 -1.74 -13.58 -0.68
CA LEU A 81 -0.73 -13.37 -1.70
C LEU A 81 -0.95 -14.40 -2.81
N ILE A 82 -1.23 -13.90 -4.02
CA ILE A 82 -1.30 -14.70 -5.25
C ILE A 82 -0.27 -14.10 -6.22
N ASP A 83 0.77 -14.86 -6.50
CA ASP A 83 1.92 -14.39 -7.28
C ASP A 83 1.51 -13.73 -8.59
N ASN A 84 1.99 -12.52 -8.81
CA ASN A 84 1.72 -11.67 -9.98
C ASN A 84 0.27 -11.24 -10.16
N GLU A 85 -0.62 -11.52 -9.20
CA GLU A 85 -2.06 -11.26 -9.36
C GLU A 85 -2.68 -10.42 -8.25
N LYS A 86 -2.40 -10.77 -6.98
CA LYS A 86 -3.12 -10.15 -5.86
C LYS A 86 -2.28 -10.11 -4.59
N MET A 87 -2.40 -9.00 -3.89
CA MET A 87 -1.84 -8.84 -2.55
C MET A 87 -2.87 -8.12 -1.67
N VAL A 88 -3.18 -8.74 -0.53
CA VAL A 88 -4.05 -8.14 0.48
C VAL A 88 -3.26 -7.97 1.76
N MET A 89 -3.26 -6.76 2.31
CA MET A 89 -2.66 -6.46 3.60
C MET A 89 -3.52 -5.51 4.42
N THR A 90 -3.35 -5.55 5.73
CA THR A 90 -4.08 -4.68 6.66
C THR A 90 -3.19 -4.22 7.80
N ASN A 91 -3.41 -2.99 8.26
CA ASN A 91 -2.82 -2.51 9.52
C ASN A 91 -3.75 -2.68 10.72
N ALA A 92 -4.96 -3.21 10.51
CA ALA A 92 -5.89 -3.57 11.58
C ALA A 92 -5.47 -4.85 12.34
N LEU A 93 -4.51 -5.60 11.77
CA LEU A 93 -3.88 -6.76 12.37
C LEU A 93 -2.36 -6.57 12.41
N GLU A 94 -1.75 -7.01 13.50
CA GLU A 94 -0.31 -7.23 13.59
C GLU A 94 0.05 -8.58 12.94
N PRO A 95 1.34 -8.82 12.59
CA PRO A 95 1.79 -10.12 12.10
C PRO A 95 1.34 -11.26 13.01
N GLY A 96 0.93 -12.38 12.41
CA GLY A 96 0.30 -13.50 13.12
C GLY A 96 -1.20 -13.33 13.35
N TYR A 97 -1.85 -12.40 12.63
CA TYR A 97 -3.29 -12.14 12.69
C TYR A 97 -3.79 -11.58 14.02
N ARG A 98 -2.92 -11.09 14.87
CA ARG A 98 -3.33 -10.49 16.15
C ARG A 98 -3.98 -9.14 15.88
N PRO A 99 -5.13 -8.81 16.50
CA PRO A 99 -5.69 -7.46 16.41
C PRO A 99 -4.67 -6.40 16.81
N ALA A 100 -4.52 -5.39 15.98
CA ALA A 100 -3.63 -4.28 16.26
C ALA A 100 -4.10 -3.53 17.51
N ARG A 101 -3.16 -3.08 18.31
CA ARG A 101 -3.47 -2.25 19.47
C ARG A 101 -3.90 -0.87 18.98
N ASP A 102 -4.96 -0.34 19.57
CA ASP A 102 -5.26 1.08 19.40
C ASP A 102 -4.04 1.89 19.88
N PRO A 103 -3.58 2.88 19.13
CA PRO A 103 -2.49 3.74 19.58
C PRO A 103 -2.93 4.46 20.85
N ALA A 104 -2.60 3.88 22.01
CA ALA A 104 -2.98 4.40 23.31
C ALA A 104 -2.40 5.80 23.52
N GLY A 105 -3.24 6.79 23.74
CA GLY A 105 -2.85 8.11 24.18
C GLY A 105 -2.18 8.98 23.12
N ALA A 106 -2.35 8.64 21.85
CA ALA A 106 -1.93 9.51 20.78
C ALA A 106 -2.91 10.69 20.71
N ALA A 107 -2.57 11.73 21.42
CA ALA A 107 -3.19 13.03 21.22
C ALA A 107 -3.18 13.38 19.72
N ASP A 108 -4.20 14.08 19.30
CA ASP A 108 -4.56 14.46 17.93
C ASP A 108 -3.48 15.22 17.13
N GLU A 109 -2.22 15.18 17.52
CA GLU A 109 -1.17 16.07 17.05
C GLU A 109 -0.30 15.54 15.90
N ILE A 110 -0.40 14.25 15.55
CA ILE A 110 0.35 13.72 14.39
C ILE A 110 -0.63 13.10 13.42
N GLU A 111 -0.88 13.79 12.33
CA GLU A 111 -1.62 13.26 11.17
C GLU A 111 -0.75 12.23 10.45
N ASP A 112 -0.90 10.98 10.83
CA ASP A 112 -0.22 9.84 10.22
C ASP A 112 -1.26 8.82 9.77
N CYS A 113 -1.22 8.42 8.50
CA CYS A 113 -2.12 7.42 7.93
C CYS A 113 -2.00 6.05 8.60
N SER A 114 -0.88 5.75 9.27
CA SER A 114 -0.70 4.50 10.02
C SER A 114 -1.70 4.34 11.18
N ARG A 115 -2.34 5.42 11.58
CA ARG A 115 -3.35 5.43 12.65
C ARG A 115 -4.77 5.21 12.15
N ILE A 116 -4.98 5.22 10.84
CA ILE A 116 -6.27 4.93 10.24
C ILE A 116 -6.29 3.45 9.90
N PRO A 117 -7.15 2.63 10.55
CA PRO A 117 -7.26 1.23 10.20
C PRO A 117 -7.79 1.08 8.78
N PHE A 118 -7.09 0.32 7.95
CA PHE A 118 -7.54 0.00 6.60
C PHE A 118 -7.02 -1.36 6.13
N THR A 119 -7.67 -1.88 5.12
CA THR A 119 -7.22 -3.04 4.36
C THR A 119 -7.01 -2.64 2.91
N SER A 120 -5.84 -2.91 2.35
CA SER A 120 -5.54 -2.64 0.95
C SER A 120 -5.54 -3.91 0.13
N ILE A 121 -6.13 -3.84 -1.07
CA ILE A 121 -6.20 -4.92 -2.04
C ILE A 121 -5.54 -4.44 -3.33
N LEU A 122 -4.35 -4.95 -3.61
CA LEU A 122 -3.68 -4.78 -4.90
C LEU A 122 -4.14 -5.90 -5.83
N THR A 123 -4.54 -5.54 -7.04
CA THR A 123 -4.88 -6.49 -8.11
C THR A 123 -4.12 -6.11 -9.38
N LEU A 124 -3.47 -7.10 -10.00
CA LEU A 124 -2.75 -6.97 -11.26
C LEU A 124 -3.40 -7.88 -12.30
N ARG A 125 -3.98 -7.29 -13.34
CA ARG A 125 -4.61 -8.04 -14.44
C ARG A 125 -3.93 -7.73 -15.77
N GLU A 126 -3.53 -8.74 -16.49
CA GLU A 126 -2.96 -8.58 -17.81
C GLU A 126 -4.05 -8.20 -18.81
N ARG A 127 -3.77 -7.18 -19.64
CA ARG A 127 -4.63 -6.72 -20.73
C ARG A 127 -3.77 -6.31 -21.92
N GLY A 128 -3.73 -7.17 -22.95
CA GLY A 128 -3.03 -6.82 -24.21
C GLY A 128 -1.56 -6.48 -24.06
N GLY A 129 -0.81 -7.23 -23.24
CA GLY A 129 0.60 -6.99 -22.98
C GLY A 129 0.90 -5.89 -21.96
N LYS A 130 -0.14 -5.21 -21.48
CA LYS A 130 -0.08 -4.21 -20.41
C LYS A 130 -0.71 -4.77 -19.14
N THR A 131 -0.55 -4.07 -18.04
CA THR A 131 -1.15 -4.44 -16.75
C THR A 131 -2.17 -3.41 -16.30
N HIS A 132 -3.40 -3.86 -16.05
CA HIS A 132 -4.35 -3.07 -15.29
C HIS A 132 -4.01 -3.20 -13.79
N TYR A 133 -3.53 -2.11 -13.23
CA TYR A 133 -3.14 -1.97 -11.83
C TYR A 133 -4.30 -1.36 -11.06
N SER A 134 -4.74 -2.01 -10.01
CA SER A 134 -5.81 -1.51 -9.13
C SER A 134 -5.43 -1.71 -7.66
N VAL A 135 -5.58 -0.66 -6.86
CA VAL A 135 -5.51 -0.72 -5.41
C VAL A 135 -6.83 -0.21 -4.86
N VAL A 136 -7.49 -1.00 -4.04
CA VAL A 136 -8.67 -0.62 -3.28
C VAL A 136 -8.33 -0.60 -1.81
N VAL A 137 -8.60 0.51 -1.14
CA VAL A 137 -8.35 0.69 0.30
C VAL A 137 -9.68 0.76 1.03
N LEU A 138 -9.94 -0.24 1.84
CA LEU A 138 -11.19 -0.43 2.58
C LEU A 138 -11.07 0.18 3.98
N HIS A 139 -12.05 1.00 4.37
CA HIS A 139 -12.12 1.62 5.70
C HIS A 139 -13.30 1.08 6.49
N LYS A 140 -13.22 1.16 7.82
CA LYS A 140 -14.30 0.69 8.69
C LYS A 140 -15.52 1.61 8.68
N ASP A 141 -15.31 2.91 8.40
CA ASP A 141 -16.35 3.93 8.40
C ASP A 141 -16.02 5.08 7.45
N GLU A 142 -17.03 5.91 7.18
CA GLU A 142 -16.89 7.05 6.27
C GLU A 142 -15.93 8.13 6.82
N ALA A 143 -15.90 8.32 8.14
CA ALA A 143 -15.00 9.29 8.78
C ALA A 143 -13.52 8.92 8.55
N GLY A 144 -13.17 7.65 8.71
CA GLY A 144 -11.81 7.15 8.43
C GLY A 144 -11.44 7.29 6.96
N ARG A 145 -12.36 6.98 6.04
CA ARG A 145 -12.14 7.16 4.61
C ARG A 145 -11.89 8.64 4.25
N LYS A 146 -12.74 9.54 4.72
CA LYS A 146 -12.59 10.98 4.47
C LYS A 146 -11.26 11.52 5.01
N ARG A 147 -10.92 11.16 6.24
CA ARG A 147 -9.65 11.56 6.85
C ARG A 147 -8.45 11.09 6.03
N HIS A 148 -8.46 9.85 5.56
CA HIS A 148 -7.39 9.30 4.73
C HIS A 148 -7.29 10.04 3.38
N GLU A 149 -8.43 10.36 2.77
CA GLU A 149 -8.48 11.13 1.52
C GLU A 149 -7.94 12.56 1.71
N GLU A 150 -8.36 13.25 2.78
CA GLU A 150 -7.93 14.61 3.12
C GLU A 150 -6.42 14.72 3.44
N MET A 151 -5.81 13.63 3.88
CA MET A 151 -4.37 13.53 4.09
C MET A 151 -3.56 13.45 2.79
N GLY A 152 -4.20 13.55 1.63
CA GLY A 152 -3.54 13.54 0.33
C GLY A 152 -3.38 12.14 -0.27
N PHE A 153 -4.30 11.23 -0.02
CA PHE A 153 -4.26 9.86 -0.55
C PHE A 153 -4.02 9.81 -2.06
N HIS A 154 -4.83 10.52 -2.84
CA HIS A 154 -4.72 10.47 -4.30
C HIS A 154 -3.40 11.07 -4.81
N GLU A 155 -3.02 12.23 -4.33
CA GLU A 155 -1.78 12.89 -4.74
C GLU A 155 -0.54 12.08 -4.34
N GLY A 156 -0.48 11.64 -3.09
CA GLY A 156 0.65 10.87 -2.57
C GLY A 156 0.81 9.53 -3.29
N TRP A 157 -0.25 8.77 -3.43
CA TRP A 157 -0.19 7.47 -4.09
C TRP A 157 0.01 7.55 -5.60
N ASN A 158 -0.51 8.59 -6.27
CA ASN A 158 -0.18 8.81 -7.67
C ASN A 158 1.31 9.11 -7.87
N THR A 159 1.92 9.91 -6.98
CA THR A 159 3.36 10.14 -7.01
C THR A 159 4.15 8.85 -6.76
N CYS A 160 3.76 8.05 -5.77
CA CYS A 160 4.37 6.75 -5.52
C CYS A 160 4.24 5.82 -6.73
N LEU A 161 3.10 5.83 -7.41
CA LEU A 161 2.86 5.01 -8.59
C LEU A 161 3.74 5.44 -9.78
N ASP A 162 3.93 6.73 -9.99
CA ASP A 162 4.88 7.24 -10.99
C ASP A 162 6.31 6.76 -10.70
N GLN A 163 6.72 6.80 -9.43
CA GLN A 163 8.02 6.27 -8.97
C GLN A 163 8.12 4.74 -9.16
N LEU A 164 7.04 4.01 -8.89
CA LEU A 164 6.97 2.56 -9.16
C LEU A 164 7.18 2.26 -10.64
N ILE A 165 6.53 3.01 -11.52
CA ILE A 165 6.68 2.86 -12.97
C ILE A 165 8.13 3.11 -13.40
N GLU A 166 8.82 4.07 -12.83
CA GLU A 166 10.26 4.27 -13.06
C GLU A 166 11.10 3.06 -12.63
N VAL A 167 10.83 2.51 -11.45
CA VAL A 167 11.51 1.29 -10.98
C VAL A 167 11.29 0.13 -11.96
N VAL A 168 10.04 -0.09 -12.36
CA VAL A 168 9.66 -1.14 -13.33
C VAL A 168 10.38 -0.94 -14.68
N SER A 169 10.45 0.29 -15.15
CA SER A 169 11.17 0.64 -16.38
C SER A 169 12.65 0.25 -16.33
N ARG A 170 13.31 0.49 -15.20
CA ARG A 170 14.72 0.09 -14.98
C ARG A 170 14.90 -1.42 -14.86
N LEU A 171 13.92 -2.14 -14.35
CA LEU A 171 13.94 -3.60 -14.28
C LEU A 171 13.81 -4.26 -15.66
N ARG A 172 13.22 -3.55 -16.61
CA ARG A 172 13.02 -4.01 -17.98
C ARG A 172 14.29 -3.89 -18.85
N GLY A 173 15.18 -2.98 -18.50
CA GLY A 173 16.41 -2.65 -19.26
C GLY A 173 17.51 -3.69 -19.20
#